data_397606fc4c929eb0eb2ddaa84ac2e2fb
#
_entry.id   397606fc4c929eb0eb2ddaa84ac2e2fb
#
_cell.length_a   1.000
_cell.length_b   1.000
_cell.length_c   1.000
_cell.angle_alpha   90.00
_cell.angle_beta   90.00
_cell.angle_gamma   90.00
#
_symmetry.space_group_name_H-M   'P 1'
#
loop_
_entity.id
_entity.type
_entity.pdbx_description
1 polymer ?
#
loop_
_entity_poly.entity_id
_entity_poly.type
_entity_poly.pdbx_seq_one_letter_code
_entity_poly.pdbx_strand_id
1 'polypeptide(L)'
;KEGPALMSRAVIADRYRLSWLALRRRLDILKGRATVHPLAGLFYWTSPGERLIIAPQELRTADPTRASEIYAGRFAFAGKIVICDGRSPFEMDPPNEEWAEELLGFSWLRHLRAADTAITRAHARALVDEWITLQGSWHPLAWQPEIVARRIISFLCQATLILDDADLRFYRRFLRNLTRQVRFLRATDTRDGIPRLQARIALTYASLCMAKQIRHLRGATRRLVQELERQVLPDGGHIGRNPGAIIEMLLDLLPLSQTFSARNVAPPPAITNAIDRMMPMLRFFRHGDGTFALFNGMGPTSSDVLATVLAYDDARGTPVANAPYSGYQRLDAASSMLLMDTGGPPPPELSAEAHAGCLAFEFSSKQQRVVVNCGMPGSGRENWRQVARATAAHSTVTFNDASSCRFLDFAPFRRLFGVPIVEGPENVTVARDSEHDAIVLRAAHDGYAERFGIIHERFVSLSADGNRLEGEDVFLPATGNAMPDEADDRFAVRFHLHPAIRANRLTDGHGAVLLLPNKDVWNLNAHEDVVAVEDSVYLAGHDGPRRTSQIVIYGRAREVHRVHWSFSHVPQTTPAGWRGSPREQLPP
;
A
#
# COMPACT_ATOMS: atom_id res chain seq x y z
N LYS A 1 19.05 29.87 -7.58
CA LYS A 1 18.68 30.03 -9.01
C LYS A 1 19.13 28.76 -9.70
N GLU A 2 18.25 27.76 -9.73
CA GLU A 2 18.47 26.54 -10.50
C GLU A 2 18.46 26.92 -11.99
N GLY A 3 19.57 26.69 -12.67
CA GLY A 3 19.63 26.77 -14.13
C GLY A 3 18.72 25.71 -14.75
N PRO A 4 18.19 25.90 -15.96
CA PRO A 4 17.37 24.90 -16.62
C PRO A 4 18.26 23.68 -16.93
N ALA A 5 18.23 22.68 -16.05
CA ALA A 5 18.82 21.38 -16.33
C ALA A 5 18.19 20.87 -17.64
N LEU A 6 19.02 20.47 -18.59
CA LEU A 6 18.61 19.81 -19.82
C LEU A 6 17.81 18.56 -19.40
N MET A 7 16.50 18.61 -19.55
CA MET A 7 15.62 17.49 -19.25
C MET A 7 16.00 16.33 -20.16
N SER A 8 16.20 15.13 -19.58
CA SER A 8 16.48 13.92 -20.37
C SER A 8 15.36 13.67 -21.39
N ARG A 9 15.68 13.04 -22.53
CA ARG A 9 14.68 12.69 -23.57
C ARG A 9 13.55 11.83 -23.00
N ALA A 10 13.85 10.98 -22.02
CA ALA A 10 12.87 10.13 -21.34
C ALA A 10 11.84 10.95 -20.56
N VAL A 11 12.27 11.96 -19.79
CA VAL A 11 11.38 12.86 -19.04
C VAL A 11 10.45 13.64 -19.96
N ILE A 12 10.97 14.08 -21.12
CA ILE A 12 10.16 14.78 -22.14
C ILE A 12 9.10 13.83 -22.71
N ALA A 13 9.48 12.59 -23.06
CA ALA A 13 8.57 11.58 -23.56
C ALA A 13 7.47 11.24 -22.54
N ASP A 14 7.80 11.07 -21.27
CA ASP A 14 6.84 10.80 -20.19
C ASP A 14 5.88 11.96 -19.95
N ARG A 15 6.35 13.22 -20.05
CA ARG A 15 5.47 14.39 -19.97
C ARG A 15 4.46 14.42 -21.11
N TYR A 16 4.86 14.12 -22.34
CA TYR A 16 3.94 14.01 -23.49
C TYR A 16 2.95 12.86 -23.29
N ARG A 17 3.42 11.70 -22.85
CA ARG A 17 2.57 10.54 -22.53
C ARG A 17 1.54 10.88 -21.47
N LEU A 18 1.95 11.49 -20.34
CA LEU A 18 1.05 11.91 -19.26
C LEU A 18 0.06 12.99 -19.73
N SER A 19 0.49 13.94 -20.54
CA SER A 19 -0.39 14.97 -21.10
C SER A 19 -1.47 14.37 -22.01
N TRP A 20 -1.08 13.41 -22.86
CA TRP A 20 -2.03 12.70 -23.73
C TRP A 20 -3.04 11.85 -22.90
N LEU A 21 -2.56 11.14 -21.89
CA LEU A 21 -3.41 10.38 -20.96
C LEU A 21 -4.38 11.30 -20.20
N ALA A 22 -3.93 12.48 -19.78
CA ALA A 22 -4.77 13.48 -19.13
C ALA A 22 -5.88 13.99 -20.06
N LEU A 23 -5.55 14.27 -21.30
CA LEU A 23 -6.53 14.69 -22.32
C LEU A 23 -7.55 13.58 -22.57
N ARG A 24 -7.10 12.36 -22.81
CA ARG A 24 -7.96 11.19 -22.99
C ARG A 24 -8.92 11.01 -21.82
N ARG A 25 -8.42 11.09 -20.60
CA ARG A 25 -9.23 10.96 -19.39
C ARG A 25 -10.29 12.06 -19.27
N ARG A 26 -9.94 13.32 -19.59
CA ARG A 26 -10.94 14.42 -19.62
C ARG A 26 -12.04 14.15 -20.63
N LEU A 27 -11.71 13.63 -21.82
CA LEU A 27 -12.69 13.27 -22.84
C LEU A 27 -13.59 12.10 -22.37
N ASP A 28 -13.05 11.12 -21.67
CA ASP A 28 -13.82 9.99 -21.15
C ASP A 28 -14.76 10.42 -20.02
N ILE A 29 -14.35 11.35 -19.15
CA ILE A 29 -15.24 11.96 -18.14
C ILE A 29 -16.38 12.73 -18.82
N LEU A 30 -16.10 13.48 -19.88
CA LEU A 30 -17.14 14.19 -20.64
C LEU A 30 -18.14 13.23 -21.30
N LYS A 31 -17.66 12.14 -21.92
CA LYS A 31 -18.51 11.07 -22.46
C LYS A 31 -19.37 10.44 -21.36
N GLY A 32 -18.77 10.10 -20.21
CA GLY A 32 -19.47 9.56 -19.06
C GLY A 32 -20.57 10.52 -18.58
N ARG A 33 -20.26 11.80 -18.47
CA ARG A 33 -21.23 12.85 -18.11
C ARG A 33 -22.41 12.89 -19.07
N ALA A 34 -22.18 12.75 -20.37
CA ALA A 34 -23.23 12.67 -21.37
C ALA A 34 -24.15 11.45 -21.16
N THR A 35 -23.64 10.31 -20.69
CA THR A 35 -24.45 9.10 -20.43
C THR A 35 -25.36 9.23 -19.20
N VAL A 36 -25.04 10.15 -18.29
CA VAL A 36 -25.82 10.40 -17.04
C VAL A 36 -26.80 11.54 -17.20
N HIS A 37 -26.65 12.35 -18.25
CA HIS A 37 -27.52 13.51 -18.50
C HIS A 37 -28.99 13.10 -18.54
N PRO A 38 -29.93 13.88 -17.95
CA PRO A 38 -31.36 13.56 -17.92
C PRO A 38 -31.96 13.29 -19.31
N LEU A 39 -31.52 14.00 -20.35
CA LEU A 39 -31.95 13.77 -21.72
C LEU A 39 -31.51 12.42 -22.29
N ALA A 40 -30.38 11.87 -21.86
CA ALA A 40 -29.98 10.50 -22.22
C ALA A 40 -30.95 9.46 -21.63
N GLY A 41 -31.59 9.78 -20.52
CA GLY A 41 -32.66 8.96 -19.92
C GLY A 41 -33.91 8.80 -20.81
N LEU A 42 -34.17 9.75 -21.72
CA LEU A 42 -35.28 9.67 -22.70
C LEU A 42 -35.00 8.65 -23.81
N PHE A 43 -33.72 8.45 -24.15
CA PHE A 43 -33.30 7.47 -25.17
C PHE A 43 -33.02 6.08 -24.60
N TYR A 44 -32.81 5.97 -23.28
CA TYR A 44 -32.53 4.69 -22.60
C TYR A 44 -33.67 4.38 -21.62
N TRP A 45 -34.79 3.90 -22.14
CA TRP A 45 -35.85 3.32 -21.31
C TRP A 45 -35.21 2.29 -20.41
N THR A 46 -35.27 2.53 -19.08
CA THR A 46 -34.87 1.50 -18.12
C THR A 46 -35.70 0.27 -18.41
N SER A 47 -35.06 -0.79 -18.86
CA SER A 47 -35.79 -2.04 -19.16
C SER A 47 -36.62 -2.41 -17.94
N PRO A 48 -37.96 -2.43 -18.04
CA PRO A 48 -38.78 -2.92 -16.96
C PRO A 48 -38.35 -4.33 -16.61
N GLY A 49 -38.16 -4.63 -15.31
CA GLY A 49 -37.78 -5.98 -14.85
C GLY A 49 -36.30 -6.21 -14.54
N GLU A 50 -35.49 -5.16 -14.27
CA GLU A 50 -34.21 -5.37 -13.60
C GLU A 50 -34.46 -5.87 -12.18
N ARG A 51 -33.69 -6.86 -11.74
CA ARG A 51 -33.73 -7.41 -10.38
C ARG A 51 -32.35 -7.88 -9.95
N LEU A 52 -32.10 -7.87 -8.64
CA LEU A 52 -30.94 -8.52 -8.09
C LEU A 52 -31.21 -10.03 -7.95
N ILE A 53 -30.18 -10.83 -8.27
CA ILE A 53 -30.25 -12.29 -8.22
C ILE A 53 -29.53 -12.80 -7.01
N ILE A 54 -28.39 -12.18 -6.66
CA ILE A 54 -27.53 -12.55 -5.54
C ILE A 54 -26.85 -11.30 -4.97
N ALA A 55 -26.59 -11.31 -3.68
CA ALA A 55 -25.73 -10.33 -3.00
C ALA A 55 -24.37 -10.99 -2.70
N PRO A 56 -23.26 -10.43 -3.20
CA PRO A 56 -21.93 -10.94 -2.88
C PRO A 56 -21.61 -10.79 -1.39
N GLN A 57 -20.69 -11.61 -0.90
CA GLN A 57 -20.15 -11.46 0.44
C GLN A 57 -19.18 -10.26 0.48
N GLU A 58 -19.13 -9.55 1.61
CA GLU A 58 -18.11 -8.54 1.93
C GLU A 58 -17.13 -9.16 2.93
N LEU A 59 -15.83 -9.11 2.61
CA LEU A 59 -14.77 -9.64 3.49
C LEU A 59 -14.13 -8.57 4.37
N ARG A 60 -14.34 -7.30 4.05
CA ARG A 60 -13.82 -6.23 4.89
C ARG A 60 -14.47 -6.27 6.27
N THR A 61 -13.66 -6.14 7.29
CA THR A 61 -14.12 -6.17 8.68
C THR A 61 -15.18 -5.10 8.94
N ALA A 62 -16.16 -5.44 9.77
CA ALA A 62 -17.26 -4.57 10.14
C ALA A 62 -17.30 -4.42 11.67
N ASP A 63 -17.54 -3.19 12.12
CA ASP A 63 -17.62 -2.83 13.52
C ASP A 63 -19.04 -2.32 13.82
N PRO A 64 -19.85 -3.05 14.60
CA PRO A 64 -21.21 -2.63 14.94
C PRO A 64 -21.26 -1.37 15.82
N THR A 65 -20.17 -1.01 16.51
CA THR A 65 -20.13 0.25 17.30
C THR A 65 -20.20 1.48 16.39
N ARG A 66 -19.60 1.41 15.20
CA ARG A 66 -19.71 2.45 14.18
C ARG A 66 -21.14 2.66 13.66
N ALA A 67 -21.97 1.62 13.70
CA ALA A 67 -23.38 1.76 13.34
C ALA A 67 -24.10 2.75 14.27
N SER A 68 -23.82 2.69 15.56
CA SER A 68 -24.38 3.62 16.55
C SER A 68 -23.90 5.07 16.33
N GLU A 69 -22.64 5.25 15.96
CA GLU A 69 -22.09 6.57 15.64
C GLU A 69 -22.75 7.15 14.37
N ILE A 70 -22.87 6.36 13.31
CA ILE A 70 -23.53 6.76 12.07
C ILE A 70 -25.01 7.11 12.33
N TYR A 71 -25.70 6.31 13.15
CA TYR A 71 -27.08 6.58 13.56
C TYR A 71 -27.20 7.90 14.32
N ALA A 72 -26.23 8.23 15.15
CA ALA A 72 -26.16 9.51 15.85
C ALA A 72 -25.70 10.69 14.95
N GLY A 73 -25.57 10.49 13.64
CA GLY A 73 -25.13 11.52 12.70
C GLY A 73 -23.64 11.83 12.78
N ARG A 74 -22.82 10.92 13.31
CA ARG A 74 -21.37 11.07 13.43
C ARG A 74 -20.66 10.20 12.39
N PHE A 75 -20.04 10.84 11.41
CA PHE A 75 -19.34 10.16 10.31
C PHE A 75 -17.82 10.32 10.50
N ALA A 76 -17.18 9.24 10.95
CA ALA A 76 -15.73 9.19 11.22
C ALA A 76 -15.03 8.44 10.08
N PHE A 77 -14.48 9.17 9.10
CA PHE A 77 -13.77 8.64 7.94
C PHE A 77 -12.43 9.34 7.76
N ALA A 78 -11.45 8.63 7.21
CA ALA A 78 -10.14 9.18 6.86
C ALA A 78 -9.51 10.04 8.00
N GLY A 79 -9.64 9.58 9.25
CA GLY A 79 -9.12 10.28 10.43
C GLY A 79 -9.80 11.60 10.78
N LYS A 80 -10.96 11.91 10.18
CA LYS A 80 -11.77 13.09 10.44
C LYS A 80 -13.18 12.71 10.87
N ILE A 81 -13.76 13.49 11.77
CA ILE A 81 -15.13 13.28 12.25
C ILE A 81 -15.98 14.48 11.82
N VAL A 82 -17.11 14.20 11.15
CA VAL A 82 -18.14 15.18 10.85
C VAL A 82 -19.38 14.84 11.66
N ILE A 83 -19.96 15.85 12.34
CA ILE A 83 -21.21 15.75 13.09
C ILE A 83 -22.27 16.51 12.28
N CYS A 84 -23.35 15.82 11.91
CA CYS A 84 -24.33 16.36 10.97
C CYS A 84 -25.44 17.19 11.63
N ASP A 85 -25.66 17.08 12.94
CA ASP A 85 -26.67 17.85 13.69
C ASP A 85 -28.06 17.86 13.02
N GLY A 86 -28.50 16.69 12.55
CA GLY A 86 -29.79 16.52 11.87
C GLY A 86 -29.83 16.92 10.39
N ARG A 87 -28.69 17.39 9.81
CA ARG A 87 -28.54 17.62 8.36
C ARG A 87 -28.07 16.37 7.65
N SER A 88 -28.23 16.35 6.33
CA SER A 88 -27.69 15.29 5.51
C SER A 88 -26.15 15.27 5.50
N PRO A 89 -25.49 14.10 5.66
CA PRO A 89 -24.04 14.02 5.47
C PRO A 89 -23.62 14.38 4.02
N PHE A 90 -24.52 14.23 3.05
CA PHE A 90 -24.28 14.52 1.64
C PHE A 90 -24.39 16.00 1.28
N GLU A 91 -24.88 16.84 2.19
CA GLU A 91 -24.94 18.31 2.07
C GLU A 91 -23.87 19.01 2.89
N MET A 92 -23.08 18.26 3.67
CA MET A 92 -21.98 18.81 4.47
C MET A 92 -20.75 19.06 3.60
N ASP A 93 -20.02 20.14 3.91
CA ASP A 93 -18.70 20.36 3.33
C ASP A 93 -17.72 19.30 3.84
N PRO A 94 -17.12 18.48 2.98
CA PRO A 94 -16.20 17.45 3.44
C PRO A 94 -14.91 18.07 3.97
N PRO A 95 -14.37 17.58 5.11
CA PRO A 95 -13.15 18.11 5.68
C PRO A 95 -11.90 17.84 4.82
N ASN A 96 -11.94 16.80 3.99
CA ASN A 96 -10.94 16.47 2.96
C ASN A 96 -11.56 15.56 1.89
N GLU A 97 -10.83 15.37 0.80
CA GLU A 97 -11.28 14.55 -0.34
C GLU A 97 -11.42 13.07 0.04
N GLU A 98 -10.49 12.51 0.82
CA GLU A 98 -10.52 11.11 1.27
C GLU A 98 -11.76 10.80 2.12
N TRP A 99 -12.16 11.71 3.01
CA TRP A 99 -13.38 11.57 3.80
C TRP A 99 -14.62 11.51 2.91
N ALA A 100 -14.66 12.39 1.89
CA ALA A 100 -15.76 12.40 0.94
C ALA A 100 -15.79 11.15 0.06
N GLU A 101 -14.64 10.62 -0.34
CA GLU A 101 -14.53 9.36 -1.08
C GLU A 101 -15.09 8.18 -0.27
N GLU A 102 -14.76 8.09 1.02
CA GLU A 102 -15.30 7.05 1.92
C GLU A 102 -16.83 7.19 2.08
N LEU A 103 -17.32 8.41 2.33
CA LEU A 103 -18.76 8.67 2.45
C LEU A 103 -19.50 8.23 1.17
N LEU A 104 -19.03 8.70 0.01
CA LEU A 104 -19.69 8.52 -1.29
C LEU A 104 -19.46 7.12 -1.89
N GLY A 105 -18.49 6.38 -1.40
CA GLY A 105 -18.24 4.98 -1.75
C GLY A 105 -19.17 3.99 -1.05
N PHE A 106 -19.84 4.41 0.02
CA PHE A 106 -20.79 3.60 0.79
C PHE A 106 -20.22 2.31 1.41
N SER A 107 -18.91 2.16 1.48
CA SER A 107 -18.29 0.98 2.10
C SER A 107 -18.60 0.85 3.59
N TRP A 108 -18.97 1.94 4.25
CA TRP A 108 -19.38 2.00 5.66
C TRP A 108 -20.74 1.31 5.94
N LEU A 109 -21.57 1.03 4.92
CA LEU A 109 -22.81 0.25 5.08
C LEU A 109 -22.57 -1.11 5.73
N ARG A 110 -21.39 -1.71 5.58
CA ARG A 110 -21.02 -2.96 6.24
C ARG A 110 -21.12 -2.89 7.77
N HIS A 111 -20.86 -1.71 8.35
CA HIS A 111 -20.98 -1.51 9.81
C HIS A 111 -22.45 -1.55 10.24
N LEU A 112 -23.36 -0.96 9.48
CA LEU A 112 -24.81 -1.04 9.72
C LEU A 112 -25.32 -2.48 9.57
N ARG A 113 -24.79 -3.22 8.58
CA ARG A 113 -25.12 -4.65 8.42
C ARG A 113 -24.65 -5.49 9.60
N ALA A 114 -23.51 -5.20 10.19
CA ALA A 114 -23.01 -5.93 11.35
C ALA A 114 -23.90 -5.78 12.60
N ALA A 115 -24.58 -4.65 12.74
CA ALA A 115 -25.55 -4.43 13.82
C ALA A 115 -26.90 -5.14 13.57
N ASP A 116 -27.25 -5.41 12.32
CA ASP A 116 -28.40 -6.18 11.81
C ASP A 116 -29.72 -6.01 12.59
N THR A 117 -30.14 -4.79 12.82
CA THR A 117 -31.42 -4.44 13.43
C THR A 117 -32.38 -3.83 12.40
N ALA A 118 -33.69 -3.89 12.69
CA ALA A 118 -34.68 -3.21 11.84
C ALA A 118 -34.42 -1.70 11.73
N ILE A 119 -33.92 -1.10 12.80
CA ILE A 119 -33.55 0.33 12.85
C ILE A 119 -32.37 0.61 11.92
N THR A 120 -31.32 -0.20 11.96
CA THR A 120 -30.14 -0.01 11.08
C THR A 120 -30.47 -0.24 9.60
N ARG A 121 -31.37 -1.19 9.28
CA ARG A 121 -31.88 -1.40 7.92
C ARG A 121 -32.67 -0.18 7.43
N ALA A 122 -33.59 0.34 8.25
CA ALA A 122 -34.37 1.53 7.90
C ALA A 122 -33.47 2.76 7.73
N HIS A 123 -32.48 2.95 8.59
CA HIS A 123 -31.53 4.05 8.52
C HIS A 123 -30.63 3.96 7.28
N ALA A 124 -30.06 2.78 6.98
CA ALA A 124 -29.28 2.55 5.77
C ALA A 124 -30.07 2.90 4.50
N ARG A 125 -31.35 2.46 4.46
CA ARG A 125 -32.26 2.75 3.36
C ARG A 125 -32.54 4.26 3.22
N ALA A 126 -32.78 4.95 4.34
CA ALA A 126 -33.00 6.39 4.36
C ALA A 126 -31.79 7.16 3.80
N LEU A 127 -30.57 6.83 4.25
CA LEU A 127 -29.35 7.46 3.76
C LEU A 127 -29.12 7.20 2.27
N VAL A 128 -29.37 5.98 1.79
CA VAL A 128 -29.27 5.65 0.36
C VAL A 128 -30.29 6.40 -0.47
N ASP A 129 -31.55 6.50 0.00
CA ASP A 129 -32.62 7.24 -0.71
C ASP A 129 -32.36 8.75 -0.74
N GLU A 130 -31.83 9.27 0.34
CA GLU A 130 -31.41 10.67 0.44
C GLU A 130 -30.28 10.98 -0.55
N TRP A 131 -29.23 10.15 -0.60
CA TRP A 131 -28.16 10.30 -1.57
C TRP A 131 -28.68 10.22 -3.01
N ILE A 132 -29.56 9.26 -3.32
CA ILE A 132 -30.18 9.16 -4.64
C ILE A 132 -30.95 10.44 -5.00
N THR A 133 -31.59 11.09 -4.02
CA THR A 133 -32.32 12.34 -4.22
C THR A 133 -31.38 13.50 -4.52
N LEU A 134 -30.34 13.66 -3.72
CA LEU A 134 -29.45 14.81 -3.75
C LEU A 134 -28.40 14.71 -4.87
N GLN A 135 -27.77 13.56 -5.02
CA GLN A 135 -26.58 13.37 -5.88
C GLN A 135 -26.71 12.23 -6.89
N GLY A 136 -27.79 11.48 -6.86
CA GLY A 136 -28.01 10.31 -7.71
C GLY A 136 -28.18 10.61 -9.21
N SER A 137 -28.41 11.86 -9.58
CA SER A 137 -28.45 12.31 -10.98
C SER A 137 -27.06 12.66 -11.49
N TRP A 138 -26.35 13.56 -10.80
CA TRP A 138 -24.99 13.98 -11.09
C TRP A 138 -24.42 14.79 -9.91
N HIS A 139 -23.15 14.53 -9.59
CA HIS A 139 -22.36 15.36 -8.68
C HIS A 139 -20.89 15.20 -9.06
N PRO A 140 -20.07 16.27 -9.11
CA PRO A 140 -18.70 16.20 -9.62
C PRO A 140 -17.80 15.19 -8.93
N LEU A 141 -17.91 15.07 -7.59
CA LEU A 141 -17.14 14.12 -6.80
C LEU A 141 -17.83 12.73 -6.76
N ALA A 142 -19.12 12.67 -6.41
CA ALA A 142 -19.85 11.40 -6.29
C ALA A 142 -19.88 10.57 -7.58
N TRP A 143 -19.68 11.20 -8.74
CA TRP A 143 -19.63 10.54 -10.04
C TRP A 143 -18.22 10.42 -10.61
N GLN A 144 -17.20 10.51 -9.76
CA GLN A 144 -15.87 10.04 -10.16
C GLN A 144 -15.90 8.52 -10.36
N PRO A 145 -15.31 8.00 -11.46
CA PRO A 145 -15.41 6.58 -11.80
C PRO A 145 -14.94 5.63 -10.68
N GLU A 146 -13.94 6.03 -9.93
CA GLU A 146 -13.37 5.27 -8.81
C GLU A 146 -14.37 5.13 -7.65
N ILE A 147 -15.05 6.23 -7.31
CA ILE A 147 -16.09 6.26 -6.27
C ILE A 147 -17.30 5.47 -6.72
N VAL A 148 -17.71 5.62 -7.99
CA VAL A 148 -18.82 4.84 -8.57
C VAL A 148 -18.51 3.33 -8.53
N ALA A 149 -17.29 2.93 -8.85
CA ALA A 149 -16.89 1.52 -8.78
C ALA A 149 -17.02 0.95 -7.36
N ARG A 150 -16.50 1.65 -6.36
CA ARG A 150 -16.60 1.25 -4.95
C ARG A 150 -18.06 1.20 -4.51
N ARG A 151 -18.86 2.20 -4.85
CA ARG A 151 -20.30 2.26 -4.48
C ARG A 151 -21.10 1.14 -5.13
N ILE A 152 -20.85 0.77 -6.37
CA ILE A 152 -21.50 -0.39 -7.01
C ILE A 152 -21.21 -1.66 -6.22
N ILE A 153 -19.93 -1.91 -5.86
CA ILE A 153 -19.55 -3.07 -5.04
C ILE A 153 -20.28 -3.02 -3.70
N SER A 154 -20.24 -1.88 -3.00
CA SER A 154 -20.89 -1.71 -1.70
C SER A 154 -22.40 -1.94 -1.77
N PHE A 155 -23.08 -1.38 -2.75
CA PHE A 155 -24.53 -1.55 -2.93
C PHE A 155 -24.92 -3.01 -3.24
N LEU A 156 -24.12 -3.72 -4.02
CA LEU A 156 -24.36 -5.13 -4.32
C LEU A 156 -24.10 -6.02 -3.10
N CYS A 157 -22.98 -5.81 -2.40
CA CYS A 157 -22.64 -6.58 -1.20
C CYS A 157 -23.62 -6.33 -0.04
N GLN A 158 -24.14 -5.11 0.09
CA GLN A 158 -25.06 -4.72 1.16
C GLN A 158 -26.53 -4.69 0.69
N ALA A 159 -26.84 -5.36 -0.42
CA ALA A 159 -28.17 -5.34 -1.00
C ALA A 159 -29.27 -5.85 -0.05
N THR A 160 -28.99 -6.87 0.75
CA THR A 160 -29.93 -7.39 1.76
C THR A 160 -30.23 -6.34 2.83
N LEU A 161 -29.21 -5.64 3.35
CA LEU A 161 -29.40 -4.54 4.30
C LEU A 161 -30.32 -3.44 3.72
N ILE A 162 -30.14 -3.09 2.46
CA ILE A 162 -30.83 -1.97 1.81
C ILE A 162 -32.26 -2.36 1.38
N LEU A 163 -32.45 -3.56 0.86
CA LEU A 163 -33.65 -3.97 0.11
C LEU A 163 -34.60 -4.90 0.86
N ASP A 164 -34.15 -5.59 1.91
CA ASP A 164 -35.05 -6.41 2.71
C ASP A 164 -36.10 -5.52 3.36
N ASP A 165 -37.36 -5.91 3.26
CA ASP A 165 -38.54 -5.14 3.68
C ASP A 165 -38.70 -3.75 3.03
N ALA A 166 -38.06 -3.52 1.88
CA ALA A 166 -38.22 -2.27 1.13
C ALA A 166 -39.52 -2.25 0.32
N ASP A 167 -40.19 -1.09 0.28
CA ASP A 167 -41.32 -0.91 -0.59
C ASP A 167 -40.92 -0.96 -2.08
N LEU A 168 -41.91 -1.26 -2.95
CA LEU A 168 -41.67 -1.43 -4.39
C LEU A 168 -41.20 -0.14 -5.07
N ARG A 169 -41.57 1.03 -4.56
CA ARG A 169 -41.18 2.34 -5.11
C ARG A 169 -39.69 2.57 -4.89
N PHE A 170 -39.22 2.39 -3.65
CA PHE A 170 -37.79 2.50 -3.32
C PHE A 170 -36.96 1.44 -4.07
N TYR A 171 -37.40 0.18 -4.07
CA TYR A 171 -36.74 -0.91 -4.79
C TYR A 171 -36.50 -0.56 -6.26
N ARG A 172 -37.53 -0.09 -6.97
CA ARG A 172 -37.43 0.32 -8.37
C ARG A 172 -36.53 1.53 -8.57
N ARG A 173 -36.56 2.48 -7.63
CA ARG A 173 -35.72 3.68 -7.65
C ARG A 173 -34.24 3.32 -7.46
N PHE A 174 -33.94 2.49 -6.49
CA PHE A 174 -32.60 1.99 -6.23
C PHE A 174 -32.02 1.26 -7.45
N LEU A 175 -32.73 0.30 -8.03
CA LEU A 175 -32.27 -0.45 -9.18
C LEU A 175 -32.08 0.43 -10.43
N ARG A 176 -32.92 1.43 -10.64
CA ARG A 176 -32.71 2.41 -11.72
C ARG A 176 -31.41 3.19 -11.53
N ASN A 177 -31.15 3.65 -10.32
CA ASN A 177 -29.93 4.38 -10.00
C ASN A 177 -28.69 3.48 -10.14
N LEU A 178 -28.72 2.26 -9.60
CA LEU A 178 -27.64 1.28 -9.73
C LEU A 178 -27.35 0.96 -11.22
N THR A 179 -28.38 0.76 -12.03
CA THR A 179 -28.22 0.53 -13.47
C THR A 179 -27.58 1.73 -14.18
N ARG A 180 -27.95 2.97 -13.78
CA ARG A 180 -27.31 4.19 -14.28
C ARG A 180 -25.84 4.24 -13.95
N GLN A 181 -25.45 3.92 -12.72
CA GLN A 181 -24.05 3.85 -12.29
C GLN A 181 -23.25 2.81 -13.08
N VAL A 182 -23.81 1.61 -13.29
CA VAL A 182 -23.17 0.55 -14.09
C VAL A 182 -22.96 1.00 -15.55
N ARG A 183 -23.92 1.70 -16.14
CA ARG A 183 -23.78 2.25 -17.51
C ARG A 183 -22.69 3.33 -17.57
N PHE A 184 -22.69 4.24 -16.61
CA PHE A 184 -21.66 5.26 -16.48
C PHE A 184 -20.26 4.64 -16.39
N LEU A 185 -20.06 3.72 -15.46
CA LEU A 185 -18.77 3.08 -15.26
C LEU A 185 -18.30 2.28 -16.50
N ARG A 186 -19.23 1.73 -17.27
CA ARG A 186 -18.91 1.05 -18.54
C ARG A 186 -18.47 2.01 -19.64
N ALA A 187 -18.97 3.23 -19.64
CA ALA A 187 -18.70 4.27 -20.63
C ALA A 187 -17.48 5.13 -20.31
N THR A 188 -17.01 5.13 -19.06
CA THR A 188 -15.88 5.93 -18.58
C THR A 188 -14.65 5.07 -18.35
N ASP A 189 -13.47 5.69 -18.44
CA ASP A 189 -12.21 5.09 -18.01
C ASP A 189 -11.82 5.57 -16.62
N THR A 190 -11.04 4.76 -15.90
CA THR A 190 -10.56 5.01 -14.55
C THR A 190 -9.05 5.22 -14.55
N ARG A 191 -8.49 5.75 -13.45
CA ARG A 191 -7.04 5.78 -13.25
C ARG A 191 -6.47 4.37 -13.36
N ASP A 192 -5.25 4.28 -13.86
CA ASP A 192 -4.51 3.03 -13.91
C ASP A 192 -4.29 2.43 -12.51
N GLY A 193 -3.92 1.16 -12.46
CA GLY A 193 -3.67 0.43 -11.23
C GLY A 193 -4.96 -0.02 -10.53
N ILE A 194 -4.94 -0.02 -9.22
CA ILE A 194 -6.04 -0.51 -8.38
C ILE A 194 -7.40 0.10 -8.74
N PRO A 195 -7.54 1.42 -9.01
CA PRO A 195 -8.83 1.98 -9.40
C PRO A 195 -9.43 1.33 -10.66
N ARG A 196 -8.61 1.07 -11.68
CA ARG A 196 -9.07 0.39 -12.90
C ARG A 196 -9.47 -1.05 -12.63
N LEU A 197 -8.69 -1.77 -11.84
CA LEU A 197 -9.03 -3.14 -11.45
C LEU A 197 -10.36 -3.18 -10.69
N GLN A 198 -10.57 -2.29 -9.72
CA GLN A 198 -11.84 -2.18 -8.98
C GLN A 198 -13.03 -1.89 -9.90
N ALA A 199 -12.86 -1.03 -10.90
CA ALA A 199 -13.91 -0.78 -11.89
C ALA A 199 -14.25 -2.04 -12.71
N ARG A 200 -13.24 -2.84 -13.09
CA ARG A 200 -13.47 -4.13 -13.78
C ARG A 200 -14.14 -5.16 -12.87
N ILE A 201 -13.77 -5.21 -11.61
CA ILE A 201 -14.41 -6.05 -10.58
C ILE A 201 -15.88 -5.61 -10.40
N ALA A 202 -16.16 -4.32 -10.23
CA ALA A 202 -17.52 -3.77 -10.07
C ALA A 202 -18.43 -4.12 -11.25
N LEU A 203 -17.94 -3.99 -12.49
CA LEU A 203 -18.69 -4.36 -13.69
C LEU A 203 -18.92 -5.86 -13.82
N THR A 204 -17.99 -6.68 -13.33
CA THR A 204 -18.14 -8.13 -13.30
C THR A 204 -19.17 -8.54 -12.25
N TYR A 205 -19.11 -7.95 -11.03
CA TYR A 205 -20.14 -8.14 -10.00
C TYR A 205 -21.53 -7.73 -10.52
N ALA A 206 -21.66 -6.55 -11.12
CA ALA A 206 -22.93 -6.11 -11.68
C ALA A 206 -23.48 -7.10 -12.72
N SER A 207 -22.58 -7.68 -13.53
CA SER A 207 -22.98 -8.67 -14.55
C SER A 207 -23.41 -10.02 -13.96
N LEU A 208 -22.87 -10.40 -12.79
CA LEU A 208 -23.26 -11.64 -12.08
C LEU A 208 -24.51 -11.44 -11.23
N CYS A 209 -24.67 -10.26 -10.61
CA CYS A 209 -25.68 -10.02 -9.57
C CYS A 209 -26.99 -9.44 -10.11
N MET A 210 -26.96 -8.76 -11.28
CA MET A 210 -28.14 -8.11 -11.87
C MET A 210 -28.65 -8.88 -13.09
N ALA A 211 -29.96 -9.21 -13.10
CA ALA A 211 -30.56 -10.14 -14.07
C ALA A 211 -30.30 -9.78 -15.54
N LYS A 212 -30.47 -8.50 -15.89
CA LYS A 212 -30.30 -8.05 -17.28
C LYS A 212 -28.85 -7.71 -17.66
N GLN A 213 -27.95 -7.62 -16.68
CA GLN A 213 -26.53 -7.35 -16.92
C GLN A 213 -25.74 -8.60 -17.30
N ILE A 214 -26.31 -9.79 -17.13
CA ILE A 214 -25.66 -11.08 -17.46
C ILE A 214 -25.14 -11.12 -18.91
N ARG A 215 -25.86 -10.47 -19.84
CA ARG A 215 -25.42 -10.35 -21.25
C ARG A 215 -24.06 -9.68 -21.42
N HIS A 216 -23.58 -8.93 -20.43
CA HIS A 216 -22.30 -8.25 -20.45
C HIS A 216 -21.20 -9.04 -19.74
N LEU A 217 -21.52 -10.16 -19.08
CA LEU A 217 -20.58 -10.93 -18.26
C LEU A 217 -19.33 -11.33 -19.04
N ARG A 218 -19.48 -11.91 -20.23
CA ARG A 218 -18.33 -12.34 -21.06
C ARG A 218 -17.37 -11.17 -21.36
N GLY A 219 -17.90 -10.00 -21.68
CA GLY A 219 -17.09 -8.81 -21.97
C GLY A 219 -16.43 -8.20 -20.72
N ALA A 220 -17.16 -8.16 -19.60
CA ALA A 220 -16.63 -7.68 -18.31
C ALA A 220 -15.52 -8.60 -17.81
N THR A 221 -15.74 -9.90 -17.81
CA THR A 221 -14.76 -10.92 -17.40
C THR A 221 -13.49 -10.86 -18.24
N ARG A 222 -13.60 -10.76 -19.57
CA ARG A 222 -12.42 -10.64 -20.44
C ARG A 222 -11.57 -9.40 -20.09
N ARG A 223 -12.19 -8.25 -19.84
CA ARG A 223 -11.48 -7.02 -19.44
C ARG A 223 -10.86 -7.14 -18.05
N LEU A 224 -11.54 -7.83 -17.13
CA LEU A 224 -10.98 -8.11 -15.79
C LEU A 224 -9.75 -9.00 -15.89
N VAL A 225 -9.80 -10.08 -16.68
CA VAL A 225 -8.67 -10.99 -16.91
C VAL A 225 -7.46 -10.22 -17.47
N GLN A 226 -7.67 -9.41 -18.51
CA GLN A 226 -6.60 -8.58 -19.08
C GLN A 226 -5.97 -7.63 -18.06
N GLU A 227 -6.78 -7.07 -17.15
CA GLU A 227 -6.27 -6.17 -16.12
C GLU A 227 -5.52 -6.93 -15.02
N LEU A 228 -5.96 -8.13 -14.63
CA LEU A 228 -5.26 -8.99 -13.69
C LEU A 228 -3.91 -9.46 -14.25
N GLU A 229 -3.87 -9.88 -15.51
CA GLU A 229 -2.63 -10.29 -16.18
C GLU A 229 -1.61 -9.14 -16.27
N ARG A 230 -2.09 -7.90 -16.35
CA ARG A 230 -1.24 -6.70 -16.35
C ARG A 230 -0.74 -6.32 -14.96
N GLN A 231 -1.58 -6.42 -13.94
CA GLN A 231 -1.28 -5.89 -12.61
C GLN A 231 -0.68 -6.89 -11.64
N VAL A 232 -0.98 -8.18 -11.78
CA VAL A 232 -0.43 -9.24 -10.94
C VAL A 232 0.77 -9.88 -11.63
N LEU A 233 1.94 -9.60 -11.11
CA LEU A 233 3.20 -10.09 -11.66
C LEU A 233 3.34 -11.62 -11.50
N PRO A 234 4.27 -12.27 -12.20
CA PRO A 234 4.46 -13.73 -12.13
C PRO A 234 4.76 -14.25 -10.71
N ASP A 235 5.42 -13.46 -9.88
CA ASP A 235 5.70 -13.77 -8.47
C ASP A 235 4.52 -13.46 -7.52
N GLY A 236 3.42 -12.90 -8.04
CA GLY A 236 2.23 -12.52 -7.25
C GLY A 236 2.26 -11.11 -6.67
N GLY A 237 3.34 -10.37 -6.86
CA GLY A 237 3.40 -8.96 -6.49
C GLY A 237 2.56 -8.08 -7.41
N HIS A 238 2.19 -6.89 -6.93
CA HIS A 238 1.48 -5.89 -7.73
C HIS A 238 2.47 -5.02 -8.53
N ILE A 239 2.14 -4.68 -9.77
CA ILE A 239 2.99 -3.86 -10.66
C ILE A 239 3.34 -2.49 -10.06
N GLY A 240 2.50 -1.92 -9.21
CA GLY A 240 2.77 -0.69 -8.46
C GLY A 240 3.68 -0.88 -7.25
N ARG A 241 4.09 -2.12 -6.97
CA ARG A 241 5.04 -2.53 -5.93
C ARG A 241 4.61 -2.24 -4.48
N ASN A 242 3.38 -1.77 -4.24
CA ASN A 242 2.83 -1.57 -2.91
C ASN A 242 2.37 -2.91 -2.31
N PRO A 243 2.94 -3.39 -1.18
CA PRO A 243 2.50 -4.63 -0.53
C PRO A 243 1.03 -4.62 -0.12
N GLY A 244 0.50 -3.46 0.30
CA GLY A 244 -0.89 -3.29 0.70
C GLY A 244 -1.89 -3.51 -0.44
N ALA A 245 -1.48 -3.27 -1.69
CA ALA A 245 -2.31 -3.50 -2.87
C ALA A 245 -2.76 -4.96 -2.99
N ILE A 246 -1.93 -5.90 -2.56
CA ILE A 246 -2.24 -7.35 -2.59
C ILE A 246 -3.42 -7.65 -1.66
N ILE A 247 -3.44 -7.07 -0.47
CA ILE A 247 -4.53 -7.24 0.50
C ILE A 247 -5.84 -6.70 -0.10
N GLU A 248 -5.82 -5.48 -0.63
CA GLU A 248 -7.00 -4.84 -1.23
C GLU A 248 -7.55 -5.64 -2.42
N MET A 249 -6.67 -6.16 -3.27
CA MET A 249 -7.06 -6.99 -4.40
C MET A 249 -7.72 -8.29 -3.94
N LEU A 250 -7.15 -8.98 -2.96
CA LEU A 250 -7.68 -10.23 -2.44
C LEU A 250 -9.04 -10.05 -1.76
N LEU A 251 -9.26 -8.95 -1.02
CA LEU A 251 -10.55 -8.62 -0.42
C LEU A 251 -11.68 -8.47 -1.43
N ASP A 252 -11.38 -8.08 -2.65
CA ASP A 252 -12.38 -7.96 -3.73
C ASP A 252 -12.45 -9.22 -4.62
N LEU A 253 -11.33 -9.92 -4.86
CA LEU A 253 -11.27 -11.08 -5.76
C LEU A 253 -11.75 -12.38 -5.14
N LEU A 254 -11.48 -12.60 -3.84
CA LEU A 254 -11.95 -13.81 -3.14
C LEU A 254 -13.48 -13.92 -3.16
N PRO A 255 -14.25 -12.88 -2.74
CA PRO A 255 -15.70 -12.95 -2.81
C PRO A 255 -16.22 -12.96 -4.26
N LEU A 256 -15.48 -12.34 -5.20
CA LEU A 256 -15.86 -12.39 -6.62
C LEU A 256 -15.79 -13.84 -7.15
N SER A 257 -14.72 -14.55 -6.84
CA SER A 257 -14.58 -15.97 -7.20
C SER A 257 -15.73 -16.82 -6.63
N GLN A 258 -16.09 -16.59 -5.37
CA GLN A 258 -17.23 -17.25 -4.73
C GLN A 258 -18.57 -16.88 -5.41
N THR A 259 -18.72 -15.64 -5.85
CA THR A 259 -19.93 -15.18 -6.54
C THR A 259 -20.11 -15.87 -7.89
N PHE A 260 -19.04 -16.13 -8.64
CA PHE A 260 -19.09 -16.96 -9.85
C PHE A 260 -19.65 -18.37 -9.53
N SER A 261 -19.10 -19.00 -8.49
CA SER A 261 -19.53 -20.35 -8.06
C SER A 261 -20.99 -20.36 -7.60
N ALA A 262 -21.42 -19.36 -6.82
CA ALA A 262 -22.81 -19.22 -6.37
C ALA A 262 -23.81 -18.98 -7.53
N ARG A 263 -23.32 -18.53 -8.68
CA ARG A 263 -24.09 -18.37 -9.92
C ARG A 263 -24.03 -19.61 -10.84
N ASN A 264 -23.40 -20.69 -10.40
CA ASN A 264 -23.11 -21.88 -11.21
C ASN A 264 -22.34 -21.53 -12.51
N VAL A 265 -21.46 -20.53 -12.43
CA VAL A 265 -20.55 -20.13 -13.49
C VAL A 265 -19.14 -20.38 -13.00
N ALA A 266 -18.34 -21.15 -13.75
CA ALA A 266 -16.95 -21.37 -13.38
C ALA A 266 -16.19 -20.03 -13.39
N PRO A 267 -15.44 -19.70 -12.32
CA PRO A 267 -14.57 -18.53 -12.34
C PRO A 267 -13.48 -18.71 -13.41
N PRO A 268 -13.11 -17.64 -14.14
CA PRO A 268 -12.00 -17.72 -15.08
C PRO A 268 -10.71 -18.19 -14.40
N PRO A 269 -9.92 -19.10 -15.01
CA PRO A 269 -8.65 -19.55 -14.43
C PRO A 269 -7.68 -18.42 -14.08
N ALA A 270 -7.71 -17.31 -14.81
CA ALA A 270 -6.87 -16.16 -14.52
C ALA A 270 -7.18 -15.51 -13.15
N ILE A 271 -8.43 -15.57 -12.66
CA ILE A 271 -8.79 -15.06 -11.33
C ILE A 271 -8.21 -15.97 -10.24
N THR A 272 -8.42 -17.28 -10.35
CA THR A 272 -7.89 -18.26 -9.39
C THR A 272 -6.36 -18.25 -9.38
N ASN A 273 -5.73 -18.27 -10.56
CA ASN A 273 -4.27 -18.19 -10.69
C ASN A 273 -3.69 -16.88 -10.11
N ALA A 274 -4.39 -15.75 -10.24
CA ALA A 274 -3.95 -14.49 -9.63
C ALA A 274 -4.03 -14.59 -8.09
N ILE A 275 -5.12 -15.12 -7.54
CA ILE A 275 -5.27 -15.35 -6.10
C ILE A 275 -4.15 -16.28 -5.60
N ASP A 276 -3.93 -17.41 -6.27
CA ASP A 276 -2.93 -18.41 -5.88
C ASP A 276 -1.50 -17.85 -5.88
N ARG A 277 -1.17 -16.93 -6.82
CA ARG A 277 0.12 -16.25 -6.83
C ARG A 277 0.25 -15.17 -5.75
N MET A 278 -0.83 -14.45 -5.44
CA MET A 278 -0.81 -13.38 -4.45
C MET A 278 -0.75 -13.90 -2.99
N MET A 279 -1.34 -15.06 -2.69
CA MET A 279 -1.36 -15.61 -1.33
C MET A 279 0.05 -15.82 -0.72
N PRO A 280 1.03 -16.42 -1.41
CA PRO A 280 2.40 -16.52 -0.89
C PRO A 280 3.04 -15.16 -0.59
N MET A 281 2.68 -14.09 -1.33
CA MET A 281 3.22 -12.76 -1.11
C MET A 281 2.73 -12.12 0.20
N LEU A 282 1.59 -12.53 0.73
CA LEU A 282 1.16 -12.13 2.08
C LEU A 282 2.15 -12.61 3.14
N ARG A 283 2.68 -13.83 3.00
CA ARG A 283 3.71 -14.35 3.90
C ARG A 283 5.06 -13.70 3.67
N PHE A 284 5.37 -13.43 2.39
CA PHE A 284 6.63 -12.81 1.98
C PHE A 284 6.86 -11.45 2.67
N PHE A 285 5.83 -10.58 2.70
CA PHE A 285 5.97 -9.23 3.26
C PHE A 285 5.79 -9.14 4.79
N ARG A 286 5.46 -10.25 5.46
CA ARG A 286 5.21 -10.22 6.92
C ARG A 286 6.49 -10.31 7.73
N HIS A 287 6.60 -9.42 8.70
CA HIS A 287 7.53 -9.52 9.81
C HIS A 287 7.09 -10.53 10.86
N GLY A 288 7.97 -10.83 11.82
CA GLY A 288 7.67 -11.75 12.92
C GLY A 288 6.53 -11.31 13.84
N ASP A 289 6.23 -10.01 13.89
CA ASP A 289 5.06 -9.44 14.62
C ASP A 289 3.75 -9.53 13.80
N GLY A 290 3.82 -10.04 12.59
CA GLY A 290 2.67 -10.19 11.70
C GLY A 290 2.35 -8.96 10.84
N THR A 291 3.02 -7.83 11.03
CA THR A 291 2.83 -6.62 10.21
C THR A 291 3.59 -6.71 8.88
N PHE A 292 3.20 -5.90 7.92
CA PHE A 292 3.85 -5.83 6.61
C PHE A 292 5.04 -4.87 6.61
N ALA A 293 6.01 -5.18 5.77
CA ALA A 293 7.12 -4.29 5.47
C ALA A 293 6.65 -3.02 4.77
N LEU A 294 7.24 -1.89 5.14
CA LEU A 294 6.79 -0.55 4.79
C LEU A 294 7.47 -0.04 3.51
N PHE A 295 7.19 -0.71 2.40
CA PHE A 295 7.70 -0.33 1.08
C PHE A 295 6.61 0.30 0.21
N ASN A 296 6.98 1.21 -0.66
CA ASN A 296 6.21 1.68 -1.82
C ASN A 296 4.73 1.99 -1.54
N GLY A 297 4.46 2.77 -0.51
CA GLY A 297 3.11 3.21 -0.15
C GLY A 297 2.44 2.36 0.92
N MET A 298 3.10 1.31 1.44
CA MET A 298 2.55 0.56 2.56
C MET A 298 2.49 1.41 3.83
N GLY A 299 1.33 1.46 4.43
CA GLY A 299 1.03 2.13 5.69
C GLY A 299 0.77 1.14 6.84
N PRO A 300 -0.03 1.53 7.84
CA PRO A 300 -0.38 0.65 8.95
C PRO A 300 -1.02 -0.64 8.46
N THR A 301 -0.60 -1.78 9.00
CA THR A 301 -1.20 -3.09 8.71
C THR A 301 -2.43 -3.31 9.58
N SER A 302 -3.62 -3.40 8.97
CA SER A 302 -4.84 -3.83 9.69
C SER A 302 -4.76 -5.33 9.95
N SER A 303 -4.46 -5.72 11.18
CA SER A 303 -4.25 -7.12 11.58
C SER A 303 -5.49 -8.00 11.37
N ASP A 304 -6.68 -7.47 11.63
CA ASP A 304 -7.97 -8.13 11.45
C ASP A 304 -8.29 -8.36 9.96
N VAL A 305 -8.02 -7.38 9.11
CA VAL A 305 -8.18 -7.49 7.65
C VAL A 305 -7.21 -8.53 7.09
N LEU A 306 -5.94 -8.47 7.51
CA LEU A 306 -4.94 -9.45 7.09
C LEU A 306 -5.29 -10.86 7.56
N ALA A 307 -5.74 -11.03 8.81
CA ALA A 307 -6.18 -12.31 9.34
C ALA A 307 -7.37 -12.87 8.52
N THR A 308 -8.31 -12.02 8.12
CA THR A 308 -9.45 -12.41 7.28
C THR A 308 -8.98 -12.96 5.94
N VAL A 309 -8.05 -12.31 5.27
CA VAL A 309 -7.53 -12.79 3.98
C VAL A 309 -6.71 -14.07 4.16
N LEU A 310 -5.87 -14.15 5.20
CA LEU A 310 -5.06 -15.34 5.50
C LEU A 310 -5.90 -16.56 5.87
N ALA A 311 -7.15 -16.38 6.32
CA ALA A 311 -8.07 -17.51 6.57
C ALA A 311 -8.43 -18.28 5.28
N TYR A 312 -8.21 -17.69 4.11
CA TYR A 312 -8.37 -18.34 2.80
C TYR A 312 -7.07 -18.97 2.28
N ASP A 313 -5.96 -18.86 3.02
CA ASP A 313 -4.69 -19.45 2.64
C ASP A 313 -4.55 -20.87 3.20
N ASP A 314 -4.88 -21.86 2.40
CA ASP A 314 -4.78 -23.27 2.77
C ASP A 314 -3.32 -23.77 2.82
N ALA A 315 -2.38 -23.03 2.22
CA ALA A 315 -0.97 -23.41 2.13
C ALA A 315 -0.19 -22.92 3.36
N ARG A 316 0.15 -23.82 4.26
CA ARG A 316 1.02 -23.57 5.43
C ARG A 316 2.50 -23.72 5.04
N GLY A 317 2.96 -22.96 4.04
CA GLY A 317 4.35 -23.03 3.56
C GLY A 317 5.25 -21.96 4.21
N THR A 318 6.57 -22.18 4.08
CA THR A 318 7.57 -21.15 4.36
C THR A 318 7.42 -20.01 3.32
N PRO A 319 7.70 -18.73 3.69
CA PRO A 319 7.74 -17.66 2.73
C PRO A 319 8.72 -17.92 1.59
N VAL A 320 8.40 -17.47 0.39
CA VAL A 320 9.37 -17.48 -0.72
C VAL A 320 10.50 -16.49 -0.41
N ALA A 321 11.70 -16.82 -0.85
CA ALA A 321 12.88 -16.02 -0.53
C ALA A 321 13.17 -14.91 -1.55
N ASN A 322 12.55 -14.98 -2.73
CA ASN A 322 12.83 -14.08 -3.84
C ASN A 322 11.56 -13.75 -4.61
N ALA A 323 11.34 -12.47 -4.88
CA ALA A 323 10.26 -11.96 -5.70
C ALA A 323 10.85 -11.07 -6.82
N PRO A 324 11.46 -11.68 -7.85
CA PRO A 324 12.31 -10.98 -8.82
C PRO A 324 11.51 -10.05 -9.76
N TYR A 325 10.24 -10.35 -10.02
CA TYR A 325 9.40 -9.53 -10.90
C TYR A 325 8.88 -8.27 -10.20
N SER A 326 8.53 -8.38 -8.92
CA SER A 326 8.16 -7.22 -8.11
C SER A 326 9.35 -6.52 -7.45
N GLY A 327 10.57 -7.09 -7.58
CA GLY A 327 11.81 -6.48 -7.14
C GLY A 327 12.00 -6.47 -5.65
N TYR A 328 11.75 -7.60 -4.97
CA TYR A 328 11.97 -7.73 -3.52
C TYR A 328 12.76 -8.99 -3.18
N GLN A 329 13.57 -8.90 -2.15
CA GLN A 329 14.33 -10.00 -1.60
C GLN A 329 13.98 -10.22 -0.13
N ARG A 330 13.96 -11.47 0.30
CA ARG A 330 13.76 -11.87 1.69
C ARG A 330 14.87 -12.83 2.13
N LEU A 331 15.50 -12.53 3.25
CA LEU A 331 16.48 -13.38 3.92
C LEU A 331 15.88 -13.79 5.26
N ASP A 332 15.76 -15.09 5.49
CA ASP A 332 15.30 -15.65 6.76
C ASP A 332 16.42 -16.52 7.33
N ALA A 333 16.80 -16.29 8.59
CA ALA A 333 17.77 -17.09 9.31
C ALA A 333 17.37 -17.21 10.77
N ALA A 334 17.12 -18.43 11.23
CA ALA A 334 16.64 -18.73 12.57
C ALA A 334 15.45 -17.85 12.98
N SER A 335 15.64 -16.92 13.90
CA SER A 335 14.59 -16.01 14.37
C SER A 335 14.67 -14.60 13.76
N SER A 336 15.61 -14.37 12.86
CA SER A 336 15.83 -13.06 12.23
C SER A 336 15.46 -13.08 10.76
N MET A 337 14.98 -11.95 10.25
CA MET A 337 14.63 -11.78 8.86
C MET A 337 14.97 -10.39 8.36
N LEU A 338 15.32 -10.31 7.08
CA LEU A 338 15.52 -9.07 6.35
C LEU A 338 14.67 -9.06 5.08
N LEU A 339 14.01 -7.96 4.82
CA LEU A 339 13.35 -7.67 3.55
C LEU A 339 14.03 -6.47 2.90
N MET A 340 14.33 -6.55 1.60
CA MET A 340 15.00 -5.50 0.84
C MET A 340 14.24 -5.16 -0.44
N ASP A 341 14.10 -3.87 -0.73
CA ASP A 341 13.62 -3.35 -1.99
C ASP A 341 14.78 -3.37 -3.02
N THR A 342 14.68 -4.20 -4.02
CA THR A 342 15.68 -4.37 -5.09
C THR A 342 15.11 -4.13 -6.47
N GLY A 343 14.12 -3.25 -6.59
CA GLY A 343 13.48 -2.93 -7.87
C GLY A 343 13.49 -1.44 -8.20
N GLY A 344 13.44 -1.14 -9.49
CA GLY A 344 13.22 0.23 -9.98
C GLY A 344 11.80 0.72 -9.71
N PRO A 345 11.51 2.02 -9.92
CA PRO A 345 10.18 2.57 -9.75
C PRO A 345 9.19 1.94 -10.74
N PRO A 346 7.91 1.82 -10.37
CA PRO A 346 6.88 1.39 -11.30
C PRO A 346 6.66 2.45 -12.41
N PRO A 347 5.94 2.10 -13.50
CA PRO A 347 5.60 3.05 -14.54
C PRO A 347 4.98 4.35 -13.98
N PRO A 348 5.27 5.52 -14.56
CA PRO A 348 4.85 6.82 -14.00
C PRO A 348 3.36 6.91 -13.66
N GLU A 349 2.48 6.37 -14.50
CA GLU A 349 1.04 6.35 -14.27
C GLU A 349 0.58 5.50 -13.08
N LEU A 350 1.46 4.62 -12.56
CA LEU A 350 1.22 3.72 -11.42
C LEU A 350 2.06 4.11 -10.20
N SER A 351 2.91 5.14 -10.31
CA SER A 351 3.90 5.51 -9.30
C SER A 351 3.43 6.57 -8.29
N ALA A 352 2.14 6.92 -8.29
CA ALA A 352 1.60 7.97 -7.42
C ALA A 352 1.87 7.71 -5.92
N GLU A 353 1.92 6.45 -5.51
CA GLU A 353 2.22 6.03 -4.13
C GLU A 353 3.62 5.41 -3.98
N ALA A 354 4.33 5.19 -5.07
CA ALA A 354 5.66 4.58 -5.03
C ALA A 354 6.69 5.49 -4.37
N HIS A 355 7.69 4.88 -3.74
CA HIS A 355 8.74 5.55 -2.99
C HIS A 355 10.08 5.50 -3.71
N ALA A 356 10.96 6.45 -3.39
CA ALA A 356 12.36 6.44 -3.80
C ALA A 356 13.21 5.62 -2.82
N GLY A 357 12.83 4.35 -2.61
CA GLY A 357 13.38 3.47 -1.59
C GLY A 357 14.26 2.32 -2.12
N CYS A 358 14.82 2.44 -3.32
CA CYS A 358 15.67 1.38 -3.86
C CYS A 358 16.84 1.07 -2.92
N LEU A 359 17.13 -0.22 -2.71
CA LEU A 359 18.06 -0.81 -1.74
C LEU A 359 17.77 -0.49 -0.27
N ALA A 360 16.60 0.07 0.05
CA ALA A 360 16.16 0.13 1.44
C ALA A 360 15.81 -1.28 1.96
N PHE A 361 16.07 -1.49 3.24
CA PHE A 361 15.71 -2.75 3.89
C PHE A 361 15.00 -2.54 5.21
N GLU A 362 14.28 -3.57 5.63
CA GLU A 362 13.74 -3.72 6.98
C GLU A 362 14.29 -4.98 7.62
N PHE A 363 14.63 -4.92 8.90
CA PHE A 363 15.20 -6.03 9.67
C PHE A 363 14.40 -6.26 10.95
N SER A 364 14.09 -7.51 11.23
CA SER A 364 13.45 -7.92 12.49
C SER A 364 14.10 -9.15 13.08
N SER A 365 14.05 -9.23 14.41
CA SER A 365 14.49 -10.38 15.19
C SER A 365 13.34 -10.86 16.06
N LYS A 366 12.95 -12.12 15.94
CA LYS A 366 11.75 -12.68 16.57
C LYS A 366 10.52 -11.85 16.18
N GLN A 367 9.79 -11.34 17.15
CA GLN A 367 8.61 -10.47 16.96
C GLN A 367 8.97 -8.98 17.04
N GLN A 368 10.26 -8.60 17.04
CA GLN A 368 10.67 -7.22 17.19
C GLN A 368 11.20 -6.69 15.86
N ARG A 369 10.55 -5.65 15.32
CA ARG A 369 11.11 -4.90 14.21
C ARG A 369 12.22 -4.01 14.74
N VAL A 370 13.39 -4.06 14.13
CA VAL A 370 14.57 -3.30 14.55
C VAL A 370 14.81 -2.14 13.60
N VAL A 371 15.17 -2.43 12.35
CA VAL A 371 15.30 -1.44 11.28
C VAL A 371 14.02 -1.45 10.45
N VAL A 372 13.46 -0.27 10.21
CA VAL A 372 12.24 -0.07 9.44
C VAL A 372 12.40 1.07 8.44
N ASN A 373 11.43 1.24 7.55
CA ASN A 373 11.23 2.48 6.81
C ASN A 373 10.19 3.36 7.56
N CYS A 374 10.11 4.63 7.27
CA CYS A 374 9.12 5.52 7.90
C CYS A 374 7.68 5.08 7.57
N GLY A 375 7.47 4.48 6.42
CA GLY A 375 6.18 4.02 5.92
C GLY A 375 5.26 5.14 5.47
N MET A 376 4.11 4.78 4.91
CA MET A 376 3.08 5.74 4.50
C MET A 376 2.17 6.09 5.69
N PRO A 377 1.82 7.37 5.91
CA PRO A 377 0.85 7.73 6.93
C PRO A 377 -0.55 7.18 6.58
N GLY A 378 -1.34 6.92 7.61
CA GLY A 378 -2.76 6.66 7.43
C GLY A 378 -3.49 7.83 6.77
N SER A 379 -4.73 7.58 6.30
CA SER A 379 -5.57 8.55 5.61
C SER A 379 -5.70 9.89 6.33
N GLY A 380 -5.91 10.97 5.58
CA GLY A 380 -6.11 12.32 6.11
C GLY A 380 -4.83 13.09 6.47
N ARG A 381 -3.66 12.63 6.07
CA ARG A 381 -2.36 13.21 6.40
C ARG A 381 -1.52 13.53 5.16
N GLU A 382 -2.12 14.19 4.18
CA GLU A 382 -1.53 14.46 2.86
C GLU A 382 -0.15 15.13 2.94
N ASN A 383 0.07 16.04 3.88
CA ASN A 383 1.36 16.74 4.02
C ASN A 383 2.53 15.78 4.30
N TRP A 384 2.29 14.63 4.91
CA TRP A 384 3.31 13.63 5.20
C TRP A 384 3.56 12.64 4.06
N ARG A 385 2.63 12.53 3.11
CA ARG A 385 2.73 11.56 2.01
C ARG A 385 3.95 11.79 1.14
N GLN A 386 4.24 13.06 0.78
CA GLN A 386 5.39 13.38 -0.05
C GLN A 386 6.72 13.17 0.70
N VAL A 387 6.74 13.51 2.01
CA VAL A 387 7.90 13.26 2.88
C VAL A 387 8.18 11.75 2.98
N ALA A 388 7.13 10.93 3.16
CA ALA A 388 7.22 9.47 3.26
C ALA A 388 7.86 8.82 2.02
N ARG A 389 7.73 9.45 0.86
CA ARG A 389 8.20 8.91 -0.43
C ARG A 389 9.67 9.22 -0.73
N ALA A 390 10.27 10.19 -0.03
CA ALA A 390 11.66 10.58 -0.23
C ALA A 390 12.63 9.47 0.21
N THR A 391 13.79 9.37 -0.42
CA THR A 391 14.82 8.38 -0.03
C THR A 391 15.23 8.54 1.44
N ALA A 392 15.28 9.78 1.95
CA ALA A 392 15.61 10.07 3.35
C ALA A 392 14.61 9.47 4.38
N ALA A 393 13.43 9.02 3.94
CA ALA A 393 12.47 8.30 4.78
C ALA A 393 12.66 6.78 4.78
N HIS A 394 13.76 6.29 4.21
CA HIS A 394 14.05 4.86 4.04
C HIS A 394 15.43 4.51 4.60
N SER A 395 15.58 3.26 5.02
CA SER A 395 16.85 2.72 5.54
C SER A 395 17.79 2.35 4.38
N THR A 396 18.29 3.39 3.71
CA THR A 396 19.18 3.33 2.55
C THR A 396 20.09 4.57 2.51
N VAL A 397 20.78 4.80 1.39
CA VAL A 397 21.74 5.88 1.20
C VAL A 397 21.09 7.07 0.46
N THR A 398 21.34 8.27 0.94
CA THR A 398 21.09 9.51 0.22
C THR A 398 22.40 10.19 -0.18
N PHE A 399 22.40 10.87 -1.34
CA PHE A 399 23.49 11.75 -1.76
C PHE A 399 22.99 13.19 -1.80
N ASN A 400 23.73 14.10 -1.14
CA ASN A 400 23.43 15.54 -1.08
C ASN A 400 21.98 15.83 -0.67
N ASP A 401 21.44 15.07 0.28
CA ASP A 401 20.04 15.11 0.72
C ASP A 401 18.98 14.93 -0.40
N ALA A 402 19.41 14.44 -1.56
CA ALA A 402 18.52 14.19 -2.69
C ALA A 402 17.98 12.76 -2.70
N SER A 403 16.78 12.60 -3.23
CA SER A 403 16.19 11.28 -3.48
C SER A 403 16.78 10.62 -4.72
N SER A 404 16.85 9.28 -4.74
CA SER A 404 17.25 8.46 -5.89
C SER A 404 16.25 8.53 -7.06
N CYS A 405 15.08 9.11 -6.83
CA CYS A 405 14.05 9.35 -7.84
C CYS A 405 13.69 10.83 -7.90
N ARG A 406 13.17 11.26 -9.06
CA ARG A 406 12.59 12.58 -9.24
C ARG A 406 11.08 12.48 -9.37
N PHE A 407 10.37 13.29 -8.60
CA PHE A 407 8.92 13.38 -8.60
C PHE A 407 8.45 14.55 -9.46
N LEU A 408 7.42 14.33 -10.27
CA LEU A 408 6.80 15.40 -11.07
C LEU A 408 5.63 16.00 -10.29
N ASP A 409 5.91 17.07 -9.54
CA ASP A 409 4.88 17.85 -8.86
C ASP A 409 4.41 19.01 -9.75
N PHE A 410 3.40 18.74 -10.58
CA PHE A 410 2.81 19.71 -11.47
C PHE A 410 1.30 19.77 -11.24
N ALA A 411 0.80 20.92 -10.79
CA ALA A 411 -0.59 21.09 -10.35
C ALA A 411 -1.67 20.54 -11.31
N PRO A 412 -1.59 20.70 -12.65
CA PRO A 412 -2.54 20.10 -13.58
C PRO A 412 -2.55 18.57 -13.58
N PHE A 413 -1.43 17.91 -13.25
CA PHE A 413 -1.33 16.45 -13.22
C PHE A 413 -1.67 15.86 -11.85
N ARG A 414 -1.46 16.63 -10.77
CA ARG A 414 -1.68 16.16 -9.40
C ARG A 414 -3.08 15.56 -9.19
N ARG A 415 -4.13 16.18 -9.75
CA ARG A 415 -5.51 15.66 -9.65
C ARG A 415 -5.76 14.38 -10.45
N LEU A 416 -4.98 14.13 -11.49
CA LEU A 416 -5.20 13.02 -12.43
C LEU A 416 -4.30 11.82 -12.14
N PHE A 417 -3.06 12.07 -11.72
CA PHE A 417 -2.03 11.05 -11.54
C PHE A 417 -1.36 11.08 -10.16
N GLY A 418 -1.74 12.02 -9.28
CA GLY A 418 -0.98 12.32 -8.07
C GLY A 418 0.35 12.99 -8.43
N VAL A 419 1.42 12.66 -7.72
CA VAL A 419 2.80 13.12 -7.97
C VAL A 419 3.62 11.92 -8.46
N PRO A 420 3.64 11.64 -9.78
CA PRO A 420 4.33 10.45 -10.29
C PRO A 420 5.86 10.58 -10.20
N ILE A 421 6.52 9.43 -10.13
CA ILE A 421 7.97 9.33 -10.35
C ILE A 421 8.21 9.37 -11.85
N VAL A 422 9.06 10.28 -12.31
CA VAL A 422 9.40 10.46 -13.74
C VAL A 422 10.85 10.15 -14.07
N GLU A 423 11.68 9.95 -13.03
CA GLU A 423 13.08 9.60 -13.16
C GLU A 423 13.50 8.82 -11.91
N GLY A 424 14.31 7.80 -12.06
CA GLY A 424 14.77 6.95 -10.97
C GLY A 424 15.68 5.85 -11.48
N PRO A 425 16.04 4.87 -10.66
CA PRO A 425 16.84 3.73 -11.09
C PRO A 425 16.25 3.03 -12.31
N GLU A 426 17.01 2.99 -13.41
CA GLU A 426 16.66 2.24 -14.62
C GLU A 426 17.25 0.83 -14.57
N ASN A 427 18.47 0.71 -14.03
CA ASN A 427 19.17 -0.55 -13.89
C ASN A 427 19.36 -0.90 -12.42
N VAL A 428 18.71 -1.97 -11.99
CA VAL A 428 18.91 -2.54 -10.66
C VAL A 428 19.42 -3.96 -10.84
N THR A 429 20.64 -4.21 -10.40
CA THR A 429 21.26 -5.55 -10.46
C THR A 429 21.12 -6.23 -9.11
N VAL A 430 20.89 -7.54 -9.13
CA VAL A 430 20.74 -8.34 -7.92
C VAL A 430 21.46 -9.66 -8.10
N ALA A 431 22.31 -10.00 -7.13
CA ALA A 431 22.95 -11.30 -7.01
C ALA A 431 22.71 -11.84 -5.60
N ARG A 432 22.31 -13.09 -5.52
CA ARG A 432 22.06 -13.80 -4.25
C ARG A 432 22.87 -15.07 -4.22
N ASP A 433 23.51 -15.31 -3.09
CA ASP A 433 24.23 -16.54 -2.81
C ASP A 433 23.87 -17.08 -1.42
N SER A 434 24.09 -18.38 -1.22
CA SER A 434 23.88 -19.03 0.07
C SER A 434 25.19 -19.76 0.41
N GLU A 435 25.97 -19.11 1.23
CA GLU A 435 27.17 -19.70 1.81
C GLU A 435 26.79 -20.61 2.99
N HIS A 436 27.69 -21.50 3.43
CA HIS A 436 27.39 -22.50 4.46
C HIS A 436 26.87 -21.87 5.77
N ASP A 437 27.37 -20.67 6.12
CA ASP A 437 27.12 -20.00 7.39
C ASP A 437 26.30 -18.71 7.26
N ALA A 438 25.91 -18.29 6.05
CA ALA A 438 25.22 -17.05 5.83
C ALA A 438 24.43 -17.03 4.50
N ILE A 439 23.37 -16.19 4.46
CA ILE A 439 22.69 -15.83 3.23
C ILE A 439 23.18 -14.46 2.80
N VAL A 440 23.70 -14.37 1.58
CA VAL A 440 24.33 -13.17 1.03
C VAL A 440 23.48 -12.59 -0.09
N LEU A 441 23.31 -11.27 -0.08
CA LEU A 441 22.62 -10.52 -1.12
C LEU A 441 23.48 -9.31 -1.50
N ARG A 442 23.73 -9.13 -2.81
CA ARG A 442 24.35 -7.94 -3.39
C ARG A 442 23.40 -7.32 -4.39
N ALA A 443 23.18 -6.03 -4.29
CA ALA A 443 22.34 -5.30 -5.22
C ALA A 443 22.91 -3.91 -5.48
N ALA A 444 22.75 -3.40 -6.71
CA ALA A 444 23.22 -2.07 -7.09
C ALA A 444 22.18 -1.35 -7.93
N HIS A 445 22.16 -0.01 -7.87
CA HIS A 445 21.29 0.81 -8.70
C HIS A 445 21.99 2.08 -9.22
N ASP A 446 21.53 2.57 -10.35
CA ASP A 446 22.05 3.76 -11.05
C ASP A 446 21.25 5.07 -10.77
N GLY A 447 20.36 5.10 -9.78
CA GLY A 447 19.50 6.24 -9.49
C GLY A 447 20.21 7.55 -9.15
N TYR A 448 21.52 7.50 -8.87
CA TYR A 448 22.38 8.66 -8.63
C TYR A 448 23.36 8.93 -9.78
N ALA A 449 23.39 8.07 -10.82
CA ALA A 449 24.39 8.12 -11.88
C ALA A 449 24.28 9.40 -12.72
N GLU A 450 23.08 9.79 -13.15
CA GLU A 450 22.89 10.98 -14.00
C GLU A 450 23.19 12.29 -13.26
N ARG A 451 22.81 12.38 -11.97
CA ARG A 451 22.94 13.63 -11.20
C ARG A 451 24.30 13.80 -10.52
N PHE A 452 24.88 12.72 -10.01
CA PHE A 452 26.07 12.75 -9.17
C PHE A 452 27.20 11.87 -9.70
N GLY A 453 27.02 11.17 -10.83
CA GLY A 453 28.02 10.27 -11.39
C GLY A 453 28.32 9.05 -10.51
N ILE A 454 27.39 8.64 -9.65
CA ILE A 454 27.61 7.59 -8.64
C ILE A 454 26.58 6.47 -8.82
N ILE A 455 27.05 5.23 -8.77
CA ILE A 455 26.26 4.01 -8.60
C ILE A 455 26.35 3.60 -7.13
N HIS A 456 25.22 3.32 -6.51
CA HIS A 456 25.17 2.77 -5.18
C HIS A 456 25.02 1.26 -5.25
N GLU A 457 25.97 0.52 -4.65
CA GLU A 457 25.90 -0.91 -4.43
C GLU A 457 25.78 -1.19 -2.93
N ARG A 458 24.88 -2.10 -2.56
CA ARG A 458 24.71 -2.58 -1.18
C ARG A 458 24.90 -4.09 -1.14
N PHE A 459 25.73 -4.51 -0.23
CA PHE A 459 25.91 -5.90 0.17
C PHE A 459 25.28 -6.11 1.55
N VAL A 460 24.59 -7.24 1.76
CA VAL A 460 24.12 -7.67 3.08
C VAL A 460 24.34 -9.16 3.24
N SER A 461 24.71 -9.56 4.45
CA SER A 461 24.92 -10.95 4.84
C SER A 461 24.23 -11.22 6.17
N LEU A 462 23.31 -12.19 6.20
CA LEU A 462 22.63 -12.62 7.41
C LEU A 462 23.15 -13.99 7.81
N SER A 463 23.76 -14.08 9.02
CA SER A 463 24.31 -15.35 9.55
C SER A 463 23.22 -16.40 9.72
N ALA A 464 23.55 -17.67 9.54
CA ALA A 464 22.62 -18.80 9.61
C ALA A 464 21.91 -18.92 10.98
N ASP A 465 22.58 -18.50 12.06
CA ASP A 465 22.00 -18.44 13.41
C ASP A 465 21.11 -17.22 13.65
N GLY A 466 21.05 -16.28 12.69
CA GLY A 466 20.25 -15.06 12.75
C GLY A 466 20.76 -14.02 13.76
N ASN A 467 21.94 -14.18 14.32
CA ASN A 467 22.47 -13.31 15.37
C ASN A 467 23.37 -12.18 14.84
N ARG A 468 23.70 -12.19 13.55
CA ARG A 468 24.54 -11.18 12.92
C ARG A 468 24.03 -10.81 11.53
N LEU A 469 23.83 -9.52 11.32
CA LEU A 469 23.59 -8.91 10.02
C LEU A 469 24.76 -8.01 9.71
N GLU A 470 25.48 -8.30 8.65
CA GLU A 470 26.57 -7.47 8.14
C GLU A 470 26.14 -6.78 6.85
N GLY A 471 26.63 -5.59 6.62
CA GLY A 471 26.38 -4.87 5.40
C GLY A 471 27.53 -3.96 5.00
N GLU A 472 27.50 -3.62 3.72
CA GLU A 472 28.47 -2.75 3.11
C GLU A 472 27.77 -1.91 2.05
N ASP A 473 27.95 -0.60 2.11
CA ASP A 473 27.52 0.32 1.07
C ASP A 473 28.75 0.79 0.28
N VAL A 474 28.75 0.54 -1.02
CA VAL A 474 29.85 0.88 -1.93
C VAL A 474 29.39 1.94 -2.94
N PHE A 475 30.24 2.93 -3.15
CA PHE A 475 29.98 4.04 -4.06
C PHE A 475 30.94 3.92 -5.25
N LEU A 476 30.38 3.57 -6.40
CA LEU A 476 31.14 3.33 -7.63
C LEU A 476 30.95 4.50 -8.61
N PRO A 477 31.96 4.91 -9.35
CA PRO A 477 31.80 5.89 -10.42
C PRO A 477 30.92 5.31 -11.54
N ALA A 478 29.94 6.08 -11.99
CA ALA A 478 29.04 5.67 -13.07
C ALA A 478 29.73 5.57 -14.42
N THR A 479 30.78 6.38 -14.63
CA THR A 479 31.59 6.38 -15.86
C THR A 479 33.06 6.57 -15.51
N GLY A 480 33.93 5.77 -16.13
CA GLY A 480 35.37 5.84 -15.88
C GLY A 480 35.80 5.24 -14.54
N ASN A 481 37.04 5.54 -14.11
CA ASN A 481 37.64 4.95 -12.92
C ASN A 481 37.75 5.92 -11.74
N ALA A 482 37.29 7.13 -11.85
CA ALA A 482 37.35 8.14 -10.80
C ALA A 482 36.03 8.88 -10.63
N MET A 483 35.72 9.28 -9.39
CA MET A 483 34.60 10.15 -9.10
C MET A 483 34.78 11.50 -9.80
N PRO A 484 33.70 12.12 -10.30
CA PRO A 484 33.77 13.44 -10.95
C PRO A 484 34.36 14.50 -10.01
N ASP A 485 35.29 15.34 -10.48
CA ASP A 485 36.04 16.29 -9.64
C ASP A 485 35.17 17.42 -9.04
N GLU A 486 34.07 17.77 -9.69
CA GLU A 486 33.19 18.87 -9.28
C GLU A 486 31.90 18.39 -8.58
N ALA A 487 31.70 17.10 -8.41
CA ALA A 487 30.47 16.58 -7.79
C ALA A 487 30.45 16.86 -6.29
N ASP A 488 29.35 17.38 -5.81
CA ASP A 488 29.04 17.35 -4.37
C ASP A 488 28.65 15.90 -4.03
N ASP A 489 29.48 15.24 -3.23
CA ASP A 489 29.49 13.79 -3.01
C ASP A 489 29.20 13.41 -1.56
N ARG A 490 28.54 14.27 -0.80
CA ARG A 490 28.12 13.97 0.57
C ARG A 490 27.07 12.87 0.57
N PHE A 491 27.31 11.84 1.37
CA PHE A 491 26.35 10.79 1.58
C PHE A 491 25.86 10.70 3.02
N ALA A 492 24.71 10.07 3.19
CA ALA A 492 24.19 9.66 4.48
C ALA A 492 23.60 8.23 4.36
N VAL A 493 24.22 7.26 5.05
CA VAL A 493 23.66 5.92 5.22
C VAL A 493 22.72 5.95 6.41
N ARG A 494 21.44 5.64 6.21
CA ARG A 494 20.40 5.79 7.23
C ARG A 494 19.82 4.44 7.64
N PHE A 495 19.57 4.29 8.94
CA PHE A 495 18.87 3.15 9.54
C PHE A 495 17.77 3.72 10.45
N HIS A 496 16.53 3.78 9.96
CA HIS A 496 15.38 4.18 10.77
C HIS A 496 15.01 3.06 11.74
N LEU A 497 14.79 3.41 12.99
CA LEU A 497 14.47 2.44 14.03
C LEU A 497 12.97 2.40 14.29
N HIS A 498 12.46 1.22 14.62
CA HIS A 498 11.08 1.10 15.05
C HIS A 498 10.85 1.88 16.36
N PRO A 499 9.71 2.56 16.58
CA PRO A 499 9.46 3.41 17.76
C PRO A 499 9.59 2.71 19.12
N ALA A 500 9.54 1.39 19.14
CA ALA A 500 9.72 0.61 20.35
C ALA A 500 11.20 0.37 20.72
N ILE A 501 12.14 0.71 19.84
CA ILE A 501 13.59 0.51 20.04
C ILE A 501 14.17 1.74 20.72
N ARG A 502 15.01 1.54 21.74
CA ARG A 502 15.80 2.59 22.35
C ARG A 502 17.26 2.48 21.88
N ALA A 503 17.77 3.52 21.27
CA ALA A 503 19.14 3.58 20.75
C ALA A 503 19.98 4.53 21.59
N ASN A 504 21.17 4.08 21.98
CA ASN A 504 22.16 4.90 22.67
C ASN A 504 23.49 4.78 21.91
N ARG A 505 24.06 5.92 21.51
CA ARG A 505 25.38 5.98 20.89
C ARG A 505 26.46 5.50 21.86
N LEU A 506 27.41 4.72 21.37
CA LEU A 506 28.58 4.31 22.14
C LEU A 506 29.54 5.51 22.38
N THR A 507 30.30 5.44 23.44
CA THR A 507 31.27 6.50 23.84
C THR A 507 32.43 6.66 22.86
N ASP A 508 32.80 5.60 22.17
CA ASP A 508 33.82 5.62 21.11
C ASP A 508 33.33 6.31 19.83
N GLY A 509 32.02 6.48 19.69
CA GLY A 509 31.40 7.15 18.56
C GLY A 509 31.20 6.28 17.32
N HIS A 510 31.65 5.03 17.31
CA HIS A 510 31.61 4.15 16.14
C HIS A 510 30.44 3.15 16.15
N GLY A 511 29.54 3.27 17.12
CA GLY A 511 28.41 2.36 17.20
C GLY A 511 27.27 2.87 18.09
N ALA A 512 26.24 2.04 18.18
CA ALA A 512 25.06 2.27 19.03
C ALA A 512 24.55 0.96 19.62
N VAL A 513 24.08 1.02 20.86
CA VAL A 513 23.36 -0.07 21.54
C VAL A 513 21.87 0.11 21.32
N LEU A 514 21.20 -0.94 20.89
CA LEU A 514 19.78 -1.01 20.65
C LEU A 514 19.12 -1.92 21.70
N LEU A 515 18.24 -1.36 22.51
CA LEU A 515 17.46 -2.11 23.49
C LEU A 515 16.06 -2.37 22.92
N LEU A 516 15.72 -3.63 22.79
CA LEU A 516 14.42 -4.10 22.28
C LEU A 516 13.40 -4.24 23.42
N PRO A 517 12.08 -4.19 23.14
CA PRO A 517 11.04 -4.37 24.15
C PRO A 517 11.09 -5.71 24.92
N ASN A 518 11.53 -6.77 24.26
CA ASN A 518 11.73 -8.09 24.85
C ASN A 518 13.00 -8.20 25.68
N LYS A 519 13.72 -7.09 25.89
CA LYS A 519 15.01 -6.98 26.59
C LYS A 519 16.20 -7.56 25.83
N ASP A 520 16.03 -8.05 24.60
CA ASP A 520 17.16 -8.38 23.75
C ASP A 520 17.97 -7.10 23.45
N VAL A 521 19.28 -7.26 23.34
CA VAL A 521 20.19 -6.15 23.02
C VAL A 521 20.87 -6.47 21.69
N TRP A 522 20.90 -5.48 20.82
CA TRP A 522 21.66 -5.51 19.58
C TRP A 522 22.66 -4.37 19.57
N ASN A 523 23.84 -4.61 19.03
CA ASN A 523 24.83 -3.58 18.80
C ASN A 523 24.95 -3.30 17.32
N LEU A 524 24.79 -2.02 16.93
CA LEU A 524 25.26 -1.56 15.63
C LEU A 524 26.73 -1.13 15.79
N ASN A 525 27.58 -1.54 14.84
CA ASN A 525 28.98 -1.13 14.72
C ASN A 525 29.24 -0.64 13.29
N ALA A 526 29.78 0.55 13.15
CA ALA A 526 30.16 1.17 11.86
C ALA A 526 31.66 1.12 11.59
N HIS A 527 32.41 0.27 12.35
CA HIS A 527 33.84 0.07 12.25
C HIS A 527 34.65 1.38 12.39
N GLU A 528 35.11 1.96 11.29
CA GLU A 528 35.95 3.18 11.30
C GLU A 528 35.09 4.46 11.21
N ASP A 529 33.83 4.34 10.79
CA ASP A 529 32.94 5.48 10.54
C ASP A 529 32.26 5.98 11.82
N VAL A 530 31.97 7.28 11.85
CA VAL A 530 31.30 7.91 12.98
C VAL A 530 29.79 7.79 12.83
N VAL A 531 29.14 7.34 13.91
CA VAL A 531 27.70 7.14 14.00
C VAL A 531 27.05 8.35 14.68
N ALA A 532 25.97 8.87 14.11
CA ALA A 532 25.04 9.78 14.75
C ALA A 532 23.72 9.07 15.09
N VAL A 533 23.14 9.38 16.25
CA VAL A 533 21.77 8.99 16.61
C VAL A 533 20.93 10.24 16.60
N GLU A 534 19.95 10.27 15.72
CA GLU A 534 19.15 11.47 15.42
C GLU A 534 17.65 11.19 15.57
N ASP A 535 16.87 12.26 15.69
CA ASP A 535 15.41 12.18 15.66
C ASP A 535 14.93 11.68 14.29
N SER A 536 13.90 10.85 14.31
CA SER A 536 13.18 10.37 13.12
C SER A 536 11.68 10.31 13.38
N VAL A 537 10.92 9.96 12.34
CA VAL A 537 9.48 9.78 12.40
C VAL A 537 9.07 8.43 11.80
N TYR A 538 8.20 7.75 12.50
CA TYR A 538 7.53 6.54 12.03
C TYR A 538 6.10 6.92 11.66
N LEU A 539 5.78 6.90 10.35
CA LEU A 539 4.52 7.40 9.81
C LEU A 539 3.41 6.33 9.81
N ALA A 540 3.78 5.05 9.76
CA ALA A 540 2.86 3.92 9.69
C ALA A 540 2.27 3.50 11.05
N GLY A 541 2.17 4.40 12.01
CA GLY A 541 1.48 4.15 13.29
C GLY A 541 -0.04 4.18 13.12
N HIS A 542 -0.77 3.25 13.74
CA HIS A 542 -2.24 3.21 13.69
C HIS A 542 -2.88 4.50 14.23
N ASP A 543 -2.32 5.05 15.31
CA ASP A 543 -2.79 6.29 15.93
C ASP A 543 -2.17 7.55 15.27
N GLY A 544 -1.34 7.37 14.27
CA GLY A 544 -0.65 8.42 13.52
C GLY A 544 0.87 8.40 13.67
N PRO A 545 1.56 9.44 13.16
CA PRO A 545 3.00 9.57 13.24
C PRO A 545 3.53 9.48 14.67
N ARG A 546 4.61 8.73 14.85
CA ARG A 546 5.28 8.54 16.15
C ARG A 546 6.74 8.99 16.04
N ARG A 547 7.23 9.69 17.06
CA ARG A 547 8.67 9.96 17.16
C ARG A 547 9.43 8.65 17.32
N THR A 548 10.57 8.59 16.66
CA THR A 548 11.53 7.51 16.78
C THR A 548 12.94 8.07 16.60
N SER A 549 13.94 7.22 16.51
CA SER A 549 15.31 7.56 16.19
C SER A 549 15.74 6.93 14.88
N GLN A 550 16.76 7.50 14.28
CA GLN A 550 17.54 6.88 13.20
C GLN A 550 19.02 6.89 13.57
N ILE A 551 19.74 5.93 13.03
CA ILE A 551 21.19 5.91 13.07
C ILE A 551 21.67 6.35 11.69
N VAL A 552 22.64 7.28 11.66
CA VAL A 552 23.14 7.85 10.42
C VAL A 552 24.67 7.83 10.42
N ILE A 553 25.24 7.40 9.28
CA ILE A 553 26.68 7.47 8.99
C ILE A 553 26.85 8.48 7.86
N TYR A 554 27.58 9.55 8.13
CA TYR A 554 27.86 10.63 7.17
C TYR A 554 29.26 10.52 6.62
N GLY A 555 29.43 10.88 5.35
CA GLY A 555 30.75 10.94 4.73
C GLY A 555 30.71 11.60 3.35
N ARG A 556 31.86 11.52 2.68
CA ARG A 556 32.05 11.98 1.30
C ARG A 556 32.53 10.81 0.45
N ALA A 557 31.85 10.53 -0.66
CA ALA A 557 32.15 9.37 -1.50
C ALA A 557 33.55 9.39 -2.12
N ARG A 558 34.17 10.59 -2.25
CA ARG A 558 35.57 10.73 -2.70
C ARG A 558 36.58 10.29 -1.65
N GLU A 559 36.25 10.43 -0.37
CA GLU A 559 37.12 10.09 0.75
C GLU A 559 36.89 8.66 1.20
N VAL A 560 35.60 8.24 1.23
CA VAL A 560 35.14 6.94 1.71
C VAL A 560 34.30 6.28 0.62
N HIS A 561 34.91 5.38 -0.14
CA HIS A 561 34.23 4.64 -1.22
C HIS A 561 33.36 3.50 -0.71
N ARG A 562 33.49 3.14 0.56
CA ARG A 562 32.92 1.94 1.17
C ARG A 562 32.65 2.16 2.64
N VAL A 563 31.43 1.91 3.07
CA VAL A 563 30.98 2.01 4.46
C VAL A 563 30.59 0.61 4.95
N HIS A 564 31.30 0.12 5.96
CA HIS A 564 30.99 -1.17 6.59
C HIS A 564 30.14 -0.95 7.84
N TRP A 565 29.13 -1.77 8.02
CA TRP A 565 28.29 -1.76 9.21
C TRP A 565 27.82 -3.17 9.58
N SER A 566 27.54 -3.38 10.86
CA SER A 566 27.01 -4.65 11.34
C SER A 566 26.04 -4.45 12.49
N PHE A 567 25.03 -5.30 12.55
CA PHE A 567 24.16 -5.49 13.69
C PHE A 567 24.45 -6.85 14.30
N SER A 568 24.75 -6.90 15.61
CA SER A 568 25.09 -8.14 16.30
C SER A 568 24.24 -8.27 17.56
N HIS A 569 23.62 -9.44 17.73
CA HIS A 569 22.87 -9.78 18.94
C HIS A 569 23.86 -10.00 20.11
N VAL A 570 23.56 -9.35 21.24
CA VAL A 570 24.37 -9.55 22.46
C VAL A 570 23.70 -10.65 23.28
N PRO A 571 24.38 -11.82 23.45
CA PRO A 571 23.85 -12.89 24.29
C PRO A 571 23.63 -12.40 25.73
N GLN A 572 22.44 -12.65 26.28
CA GLN A 572 22.23 -12.42 27.70
C GLN A 572 23.04 -13.48 28.47
N THR A 573 24.14 -13.06 29.05
CA THR A 573 24.82 -13.90 30.04
C THR A 573 23.95 -14.00 31.27
N THR A 574 23.23 -15.09 31.44
CA THR A 574 22.65 -15.43 32.74
C THR A 574 23.78 -15.49 33.74
N PRO A 575 23.79 -14.70 34.84
CA PRO A 575 24.81 -14.83 35.84
C PRO A 575 24.83 -16.30 36.31
N ALA A 576 25.90 -17.01 36.04
CA ALA A 576 26.08 -18.33 36.55
C ALA A 576 26.14 -18.24 38.08
N GLY A 577 25.12 -18.80 38.75
CA GLY A 577 25.15 -19.08 40.16
C GLY A 577 24.46 -18.15 41.13
N TRP A 578 23.17 -18.12 41.12
CA TRP A 578 22.44 -18.07 42.38
C TRP A 578 21.75 -19.42 42.60
N ARG A 579 22.56 -20.45 42.96
CA ARG A 579 22.01 -21.63 43.61
C ARG A 579 21.61 -21.15 45.01
N GLY A 580 20.30 -21.01 45.23
CA GLY A 580 19.74 -20.73 46.56
C GLY A 580 20.34 -21.72 47.55
N SER A 581 20.90 -21.20 48.65
CA SER A 581 21.33 -22.00 49.79
C SER A 581 20.19 -22.91 50.23
N PRO A 582 20.49 -24.19 50.62
CA PRO A 582 19.48 -25.06 51.16
C PRO A 582 18.87 -24.39 52.40
N ARG A 583 17.56 -24.33 52.46
CA ARG A 583 16.82 -23.95 53.70
C ARG A 583 17.29 -24.93 54.78
N GLU A 584 17.98 -24.42 55.80
CA GLU A 584 18.17 -25.10 57.06
C GLU A 584 16.78 -25.47 57.61
N GLN A 585 16.54 -26.76 57.68
CA GLN A 585 15.41 -27.33 58.46
C GLN A 585 15.72 -27.14 59.92
N LEU A 586 14.95 -26.31 60.64
CA LEU A 586 14.94 -26.30 62.11
C LEU A 586 14.36 -27.63 62.60
N PRO A 587 15.01 -28.31 63.58
CA PRO A 587 14.51 -29.53 64.19
C PRO A 587 13.33 -29.25 65.13
N PRO A 588 12.56 -30.30 65.48
CA PRO A 588 11.23 -30.23 66.08
C PRO A 588 11.12 -29.63 67.47
#